data_8516a8e585ce4b5f53a04d8f8786fe1b
#
_entry.id   8516a8e585ce4b5f53a04d8f8786fe1b
#
_cell.length_a   1.000
_cell.length_b   1.000
_cell.length_c   1.000
_cell.angle_alpha   90.00
_cell.angle_beta   90.00
_cell.angle_gamma   90.00
#
_symmetry.space_group_name_H-M   'P 1'
#
loop_
_entity.id
_entity.type
_entity.pdbx_description
1 polymer ?
#
loop_
_entity_poly.entity_id
_entity_poly.type
_entity_poly.pdbx_seq_one_letter_code
_entity_poly.pdbx_strand_id
1 'polypeptide(L)'
;MPYIFYDTETSGLETAFDQILQFAAIKTDDDLNEVDNFNVRVRLLPHVVPSPQALLVNRVAPKLLTDQTLPTHYEAICEIRNKLLEWSPAIVIGYNSIGFDEELLRQAFFQTLHPAYLTNTEGNKRSDVLPMVYATCAYEPNTLSVPINEKGNPSFRLDQIAPANGYNFINAHEAMADVRATIYMA
;
A
#
# COMPACT_ATOMS: atom_id res chain seq x y z
N MET A 1 -0.77 20.87 -0.93
CA MET A 1 -1.84 19.89 -0.62
C MET A 1 -1.15 18.65 -0.07
N PRO A 2 -1.47 18.18 1.12
CA PRO A 2 -0.74 17.08 1.74
C PRO A 2 -0.84 15.79 0.90
N TYR A 3 0.11 14.88 1.12
CA TYR A 3 0.09 13.56 0.49
C TYR A 3 -0.27 12.51 1.55
N ILE A 4 -0.93 11.45 1.11
CA ILE A 4 -1.19 10.23 1.89
C ILE A 4 -0.54 9.09 1.13
N PHE A 5 0.61 8.64 1.59
CA PHE A 5 1.23 7.42 1.06
C PHE A 5 0.67 6.22 1.78
N TYR A 6 0.30 5.17 1.04
CA TYR A 6 -0.30 3.98 1.61
C TYR A 6 0.15 2.71 0.89
N ASP A 7 0.02 1.60 1.60
CA ASP A 7 0.29 0.26 1.11
C ASP A 7 -0.61 -0.76 1.82
N THR A 8 -0.87 -1.91 1.18
CA THR A 8 -1.71 -2.98 1.74
C THR A 8 -1.04 -4.34 1.65
N GLU A 9 -1.09 -5.10 2.76
CA GLU A 9 -0.85 -6.53 2.73
C GLU A 9 -2.18 -7.27 2.58
N THR A 10 -2.21 -8.30 1.75
CA THR A 10 -3.46 -8.93 1.31
C THR A 10 -3.44 -10.45 1.44
N SER A 11 -4.62 -11.07 1.41
CA SER A 11 -4.76 -12.53 1.44
C SER A 11 -4.40 -13.21 0.11
N GLY A 12 -4.29 -12.44 -0.98
CA GLY A 12 -3.98 -12.92 -2.32
C GLY A 12 -4.03 -11.80 -3.35
N LEU A 13 -4.12 -12.15 -4.64
CA LEU A 13 -4.03 -11.21 -5.77
C LEU A 13 -5.38 -10.93 -6.46
N GLU A 14 -6.45 -11.57 -6.02
CA GLU A 14 -7.79 -11.42 -6.62
C GLU A 14 -8.52 -10.25 -5.97
N THR A 15 -8.40 -9.07 -6.56
CA THR A 15 -8.90 -7.80 -5.99
C THR A 15 -10.40 -7.80 -5.67
N ALA A 16 -11.19 -8.67 -6.31
CA ALA A 16 -12.63 -8.80 -6.06
C ALA A 16 -12.97 -9.69 -4.85
N PHE A 17 -12.07 -10.57 -4.41
CA PHE A 17 -12.35 -11.60 -3.41
C PHE A 17 -11.36 -11.64 -2.27
N ASP A 18 -10.13 -11.20 -2.49
CA ASP A 18 -9.11 -11.18 -1.45
C ASP A 18 -9.34 -10.06 -0.46
N GLN A 19 -8.83 -10.28 0.75
CA GLN A 19 -9.03 -9.39 1.88
C GLN A 19 -7.74 -8.60 2.17
N ILE A 20 -7.87 -7.34 2.57
CA ILE A 20 -6.80 -6.57 3.20
C ILE A 20 -6.50 -7.17 4.57
N LEU A 21 -5.26 -7.58 4.80
CA LEU A 21 -4.75 -8.13 6.06
C LEU A 21 -4.01 -7.09 6.89
N GLN A 22 -3.43 -6.09 6.24
CA GLN A 22 -2.83 -4.92 6.87
C GLN A 22 -3.00 -3.73 5.94
N PHE A 23 -3.25 -2.57 6.51
CA PHE A 23 -3.23 -1.28 5.83
C PHE A 23 -2.30 -0.36 6.60
N ALA A 24 -1.35 0.25 5.91
CA ALA A 24 -0.48 1.26 6.46
C ALA A 24 -0.54 2.53 5.62
N ALA A 25 -0.49 3.68 6.28
CA ALA A 25 -0.45 4.96 5.60
C ALA A 25 0.36 6.00 6.40
N ILE A 26 1.01 6.90 5.68
CA ILE A 26 1.71 8.05 6.23
C ILE A 26 1.17 9.30 5.54
N LYS A 27 0.72 10.27 6.35
CA LYS A 27 0.45 11.62 5.87
C LYS A 27 1.72 12.44 5.91
N THR A 28 2.06 13.11 4.81
CA THR A 28 3.19 14.03 4.73
C THR A 28 2.75 15.46 4.44
N ASP A 29 3.63 16.40 4.74
CA ASP A 29 3.54 17.76 4.22
C ASP A 29 4.00 17.83 2.73
N ASP A 30 4.07 19.05 2.19
CA ASP A 30 4.48 19.29 0.80
C ASP A 30 5.99 19.00 0.56
N ASP A 31 6.80 18.91 1.62
CA ASP A 31 8.23 18.57 1.59
C ASP A 31 8.48 17.07 1.90
N LEU A 32 7.44 16.24 1.88
CA LEU A 32 7.45 14.80 2.17
C LEU A 32 7.87 14.44 3.61
N ASN A 33 7.83 15.38 4.56
CA ASN A 33 8.06 15.06 5.97
C ASN A 33 6.80 14.39 6.57
N GLU A 34 7.02 13.32 7.34
CA GLU A 34 5.93 12.62 8.05
C GLU A 34 5.26 13.56 9.07
N VAL A 35 3.94 13.74 8.93
CA VAL A 35 3.10 14.55 9.82
C VAL A 35 2.26 13.67 10.74
N ASP A 36 1.74 12.57 10.21
CA ASP A 36 0.94 11.59 10.95
C ASP A 36 1.07 10.22 10.27
N ASN A 37 0.77 9.15 11.00
CA ASN A 37 0.76 7.81 10.44
C ASN A 37 -0.39 6.97 10.99
N PHE A 38 -0.73 5.93 10.25
CA PHE A 38 -1.77 4.99 10.62
C PHE A 38 -1.38 3.58 10.15
N ASN A 39 -1.58 2.60 11.01
CA ASN A 39 -1.29 1.20 10.70
C ASN A 39 -2.29 0.31 11.42
N VAL A 40 -3.01 -0.53 10.69
CA VAL A 40 -3.97 -1.47 11.24
C VAL A 40 -3.82 -2.84 10.61
N ARG A 41 -3.75 -3.88 11.45
CA ARG A 41 -3.88 -5.28 11.02
C ARG A 41 -5.33 -5.71 11.15
N VAL A 42 -5.78 -6.54 10.21
CA VAL A 42 -7.18 -6.91 10.04
C VAL A 42 -7.34 -8.40 10.31
N ARG A 43 -8.31 -8.76 11.13
CA ARG A 43 -8.65 -10.16 11.36
C ARG A 43 -9.23 -10.78 10.09
N LEU A 44 -8.72 -11.97 9.75
CA LEU A 44 -9.20 -12.73 8.60
C LEU A 44 -10.67 -13.11 8.76
N LEU A 45 -11.46 -12.90 7.72
CA LEU A 45 -12.84 -13.36 7.66
C LEU A 45 -12.91 -14.90 7.62
N PRO A 46 -13.88 -15.53 8.28
CA PRO A 46 -13.96 -16.99 8.40
C PRO A 46 -14.08 -17.76 7.09
N HIS A 47 -14.53 -17.11 6.04
CA HIS A 47 -14.75 -17.71 4.72
C HIS A 47 -13.62 -17.38 3.71
N VAL A 48 -12.67 -16.53 4.08
CA VAL A 48 -11.51 -16.19 3.24
C VAL A 48 -10.39 -17.17 3.51
N VAL A 49 -9.89 -17.79 2.45
CA VAL A 49 -8.74 -18.69 2.51
C VAL A 49 -7.54 -17.97 1.89
N PRO A 50 -6.56 -17.53 2.69
CA PRO A 50 -5.43 -16.78 2.15
C PRO A 50 -4.56 -17.68 1.26
N SER A 51 -4.05 -17.11 0.19
CA SER A 51 -3.08 -17.77 -0.67
C SER A 51 -1.81 -18.13 0.12
N PRO A 52 -1.30 -19.36 0.03
CA PRO A 52 -0.03 -19.71 0.64
C PRO A 52 1.13 -18.80 0.20
N GLN A 53 1.11 -18.36 -1.06
CA GLN A 53 2.11 -17.43 -1.60
C GLN A 53 2.03 -16.06 -0.92
N ALA A 54 0.83 -15.53 -0.70
CA ALA A 54 0.64 -14.27 0.01
C ALA A 54 1.17 -14.35 1.45
N LEU A 55 0.88 -15.44 2.17
CA LEU A 55 1.38 -15.66 3.53
C LEU A 55 2.92 -15.74 3.59
N LEU A 56 3.54 -16.33 2.58
CA LEU A 56 5.00 -16.41 2.49
C LEU A 56 5.62 -15.04 2.20
N VAL A 57 5.03 -14.27 1.31
CA VAL A 57 5.49 -12.91 0.96
C VAL A 57 5.34 -11.99 2.15
N ASN A 58 4.15 -11.92 2.75
CA ASN A 58 3.85 -11.05 3.90
C ASN A 58 4.47 -11.56 5.21
N ARG A 59 5.06 -12.77 5.22
CA ARG A 59 5.68 -13.42 6.39
C ARG A 59 4.73 -13.50 7.59
N VAL A 60 3.45 -13.67 7.33
CA VAL A 60 2.41 -13.72 8.37
C VAL A 60 1.99 -15.16 8.64
N ALA A 61 2.09 -15.57 9.91
CA ALA A 61 1.60 -16.87 10.34
C ALA A 61 0.06 -16.88 10.35
N PRO A 62 -0.61 -17.94 9.84
CA PRO A 62 -2.08 -18.00 9.81
C PRO A 62 -2.74 -17.80 11.18
N LYS A 63 -2.08 -18.24 12.25
CA LYS A 63 -2.56 -18.07 13.63
C LYS A 63 -2.71 -16.59 14.02
N LEU A 64 -1.83 -15.73 13.52
CA LEU A 64 -1.90 -14.30 13.80
C LEU A 64 -3.14 -13.66 13.16
N LEU A 65 -3.52 -14.13 11.97
CA LEU A 65 -4.67 -13.60 11.23
C LEU A 65 -6.02 -13.94 11.90
N THR A 66 -6.06 -14.93 12.74
CA THR A 66 -7.28 -15.37 13.46
C THR A 66 -7.32 -14.88 14.90
N ASP A 67 -6.38 -14.05 15.33
CA ASP A 67 -6.34 -13.47 16.66
C ASP A 67 -7.56 -12.61 16.92
N GLN A 68 -8.29 -12.92 18.00
CA GLN A 68 -9.53 -12.25 18.36
C GLN A 68 -9.30 -10.82 18.89
N THR A 69 -8.06 -10.45 19.18
CA THR A 69 -7.70 -9.07 19.57
C THR A 69 -7.59 -8.13 18.39
N LEU A 70 -7.45 -8.66 17.16
CA LEU A 70 -7.45 -7.86 15.95
C LEU A 70 -8.87 -7.38 15.62
N PRO A 71 -9.03 -6.15 15.11
CA PRO A 71 -10.31 -5.65 14.64
C PRO A 71 -10.85 -6.55 13.52
N THR A 72 -12.17 -6.70 13.49
CA THR A 72 -12.86 -7.37 12.39
C THR A 72 -12.62 -6.59 11.09
N HIS A 73 -12.86 -7.22 9.96
CA HIS A 73 -12.78 -6.55 8.66
C HIS A 73 -13.63 -5.27 8.63
N TYR A 74 -14.86 -5.31 9.11
CA TYR A 74 -15.73 -4.14 9.16
C TYR A 74 -15.17 -3.01 10.02
N GLU A 75 -14.73 -3.32 11.24
CA GLU A 75 -14.14 -2.33 12.16
C GLU A 75 -12.91 -1.67 11.56
N ALA A 76 -11.98 -2.49 11.03
CA ALA A 76 -10.75 -1.98 10.42
C ALA A 76 -11.03 -1.08 9.20
N ILE A 77 -11.97 -1.46 8.33
CA ILE A 77 -12.33 -0.63 7.17
C ILE A 77 -13.00 0.67 7.60
N CYS A 78 -13.80 0.67 8.67
CA CYS A 78 -14.32 1.90 9.27
C CYS A 78 -13.19 2.80 9.79
N GLU A 79 -12.17 2.25 10.47
CA GLU A 79 -11.02 3.00 10.95
C GLU A 79 -10.21 3.59 9.80
N ILE A 80 -9.89 2.80 8.76
CA ILE A 80 -9.20 3.25 7.55
C ILE A 80 -9.97 4.41 6.90
N ARG A 81 -11.28 4.23 6.69
CA ARG A 81 -12.13 5.27 6.11
C ARG A 81 -12.09 6.56 6.94
N ASN A 82 -12.26 6.46 8.25
CA ASN A 82 -12.29 7.62 9.13
C ASN A 82 -10.94 8.36 9.11
N LYS A 83 -9.83 7.63 9.09
CA LYS A 83 -8.50 8.21 9.02
C LYS A 83 -8.26 8.90 7.66
N LEU A 84 -8.66 8.31 6.56
CA LEU A 84 -8.57 8.94 5.24
C LEU A 84 -9.44 10.21 5.15
N LEU A 85 -10.64 10.21 5.72
CA LEU A 85 -11.50 11.40 5.79
C LEU A 85 -10.88 12.51 6.66
N GLU A 86 -10.30 12.15 7.81
CA GLU A 86 -9.60 13.11 8.69
C GLU A 86 -8.45 13.80 7.95
N TRP A 87 -7.77 13.07 7.08
CA TRP A 87 -6.62 13.57 6.31
C TRP A 87 -7.00 14.25 5.00
N SER A 88 -8.26 14.12 4.55
CA SER A 88 -8.76 14.76 3.33
C SER A 88 -8.89 16.28 3.49
N PRO A 89 -8.73 17.08 2.43
CA PRO A 89 -8.35 16.70 1.07
C PRO A 89 -6.84 16.47 0.92
N ALA A 90 -6.45 15.41 0.21
CA ALA A 90 -5.06 15.02 0.01
C ALA A 90 -4.84 14.39 -1.38
N ILE A 91 -3.57 14.18 -1.76
CA ILE A 91 -3.20 13.29 -2.87
C ILE A 91 -2.86 11.93 -2.28
N VAL A 92 -3.65 10.91 -2.63
CA VAL A 92 -3.48 9.53 -2.15
C VAL A 92 -2.56 8.79 -3.13
N ILE A 93 -1.47 8.23 -2.62
CA ILE A 93 -0.36 7.71 -3.43
C ILE A 93 0.08 6.35 -2.89
N GLY A 94 0.32 5.40 -3.78
CA GLY A 94 1.02 4.16 -3.46
C GLY A 94 2.07 3.82 -4.51
N TYR A 95 2.66 2.66 -4.42
CA TYR A 95 3.60 2.12 -5.40
C TYR A 95 2.93 0.99 -6.18
N ASN A 96 2.62 1.19 -7.47
CA ASN A 96 1.82 0.26 -8.28
C ASN A 96 0.39 0.04 -7.73
N SER A 97 -0.12 1.03 -6.99
CA SER A 97 -1.34 0.90 -6.20
C SER A 97 -2.62 1.06 -7.01
N ILE A 98 -2.60 1.82 -8.12
CA ILE A 98 -3.80 2.10 -8.92
C ILE A 98 -4.44 0.83 -9.47
N GLY A 99 -3.63 -0.15 -9.83
CA GLY A 99 -4.11 -1.42 -10.39
C GLY A 99 -4.34 -2.54 -9.38
N PHE A 100 -3.99 -2.33 -8.10
CA PHE A 100 -4.06 -3.38 -7.09
C PHE A 100 -4.64 -2.89 -5.76
N ASP A 101 -3.87 -2.16 -4.95
CA ASP A 101 -4.29 -1.69 -3.62
C ASP A 101 -5.56 -0.84 -3.66
N GLU A 102 -5.66 0.03 -4.66
CA GLU A 102 -6.82 0.88 -4.88
C GLU A 102 -8.09 0.06 -5.14
N GLU A 103 -8.00 -0.99 -5.96
CA GLU A 103 -9.14 -1.84 -6.27
C GLU A 103 -9.54 -2.69 -5.04
N LEU A 104 -8.58 -3.21 -4.28
CA LEU A 104 -8.85 -3.89 -3.01
C LEU A 104 -9.52 -2.97 -1.99
N LEU A 105 -9.03 -1.73 -1.86
CA LEU A 105 -9.60 -0.75 -0.95
C LEU A 105 -11.04 -0.38 -1.35
N ARG A 106 -11.29 -0.20 -2.64
CA ARG A 106 -12.65 0.01 -3.18
C ARG A 106 -13.57 -1.13 -2.88
N GLN A 107 -13.12 -2.38 -3.10
CA GLN A 107 -13.89 -3.57 -2.81
C GLN A 107 -14.18 -3.67 -1.31
N ALA A 108 -13.21 -3.39 -0.45
CA ALA A 108 -13.40 -3.39 1.00
C ALA A 108 -14.42 -2.33 1.46
N PHE A 109 -14.37 -1.12 0.90
CA PHE A 109 -15.39 -0.09 1.15
C PHE A 109 -16.77 -0.52 0.67
N PHE A 110 -16.87 -1.11 -0.54
CA PHE A 110 -18.13 -1.62 -1.07
C PHE A 110 -18.72 -2.71 -0.18
N GLN A 111 -17.93 -3.69 0.24
CA GLN A 111 -18.36 -4.78 1.13
C GLN A 111 -18.85 -4.30 2.49
N THR A 112 -18.32 -3.17 2.97
CA THR A 112 -18.68 -2.55 4.25
C THR A 112 -19.73 -1.44 4.12
N LEU A 113 -20.35 -1.29 2.94
CA LEU A 113 -21.39 -0.31 2.61
C LEU A 113 -20.92 1.15 2.74
N HIS A 114 -19.66 1.40 2.45
CA HIS A 114 -19.09 2.74 2.36
C HIS A 114 -18.93 3.19 0.91
N PRO A 115 -18.84 4.52 0.64
CA PRO A 115 -18.49 5.03 -0.67
C PRO A 115 -17.15 4.50 -1.15
N ALA A 116 -17.15 3.79 -2.28
CA ALA A 116 -15.98 3.04 -2.76
C ALA A 116 -14.84 3.91 -3.31
N TYR A 117 -15.12 5.18 -3.64
CA TYR A 117 -14.18 6.06 -4.37
C TYR A 117 -13.60 7.16 -3.47
N LEU A 118 -13.43 6.91 -2.17
CA LEU A 118 -12.96 7.92 -1.22
C LEU A 118 -11.60 8.52 -1.60
N THR A 119 -10.71 7.72 -2.15
CA THR A 119 -9.38 8.17 -2.61
C THR A 119 -9.42 9.17 -3.78
N ASN A 120 -10.58 9.30 -4.44
CA ASN A 120 -10.80 10.18 -5.59
C ASN A 120 -12.03 11.09 -5.44
N THR A 121 -12.60 11.16 -4.25
CA THR A 121 -13.73 12.04 -3.88
C THR A 121 -13.36 12.87 -2.66
N GLU A 122 -14.27 13.66 -2.11
CA GLU A 122 -14.04 14.53 -0.94
C GLU A 122 -12.84 15.49 -1.13
N GLY A 123 -12.59 15.92 -2.36
CA GLY A 123 -11.45 16.76 -2.71
C GLY A 123 -10.12 16.03 -2.86
N ASN A 124 -10.09 14.72 -2.64
CA ASN A 124 -8.92 13.88 -2.83
C ASN A 124 -8.58 13.70 -4.32
N LYS A 125 -7.31 13.47 -4.57
CA LYS A 125 -6.76 13.02 -5.85
C LYS A 125 -5.92 11.77 -5.59
N ARG A 126 -5.65 11.01 -6.64
CA ARG A 126 -4.79 9.81 -6.55
C ARG A 126 -3.62 9.92 -7.51
N SER A 127 -2.53 9.29 -7.13
CA SER A 127 -1.32 9.17 -7.93
C SER A 127 -0.64 7.83 -7.66
N ASP A 128 0.43 7.55 -8.39
CA ASP A 128 1.19 6.30 -8.25
C ASP A 128 2.66 6.57 -8.55
N VAL A 129 3.55 6.09 -7.68
CA VAL A 129 5.00 6.34 -7.80
C VAL A 129 5.62 5.50 -8.93
N LEU A 130 5.12 4.29 -9.18
CA LEU A 130 5.72 3.44 -10.22
C LEU A 130 5.70 4.05 -11.62
N PRO A 131 4.60 4.64 -12.13
CA PRO A 131 4.62 5.40 -13.38
C PRO A 131 5.57 6.60 -13.36
N MET A 132 5.76 7.27 -12.21
CA MET A 132 6.74 8.36 -12.08
C MET A 132 8.16 7.82 -12.24
N VAL A 133 8.48 6.71 -11.61
CA VAL A 133 9.78 6.02 -11.76
C VAL A 133 10.03 5.63 -13.22
N TYR A 134 9.03 5.09 -13.94
CA TYR A 134 9.15 4.80 -15.38
C TYR A 134 9.44 6.05 -16.19
N ALA A 135 8.73 7.15 -15.91
CA ALA A 135 8.95 8.42 -16.60
C ALA A 135 10.35 8.97 -16.33
N THR A 136 10.80 8.96 -15.07
CA THR A 136 12.16 9.37 -14.70
C THR A 136 13.21 8.56 -15.44
N CYS A 137 13.09 7.24 -15.47
CA CYS A 137 14.05 6.39 -16.19
C CYS A 137 14.04 6.62 -17.71
N ALA A 138 12.89 7.01 -18.29
CA ALA A 138 12.77 7.26 -19.72
C ALA A 138 13.34 8.64 -20.14
N TYR A 139 13.12 9.66 -19.33
CA TYR A 139 13.49 11.05 -19.67
C TYR A 139 14.84 11.47 -19.05
N GLU A 140 15.19 10.91 -17.87
CA GLU A 140 16.40 11.22 -17.11
C GLU A 140 17.11 9.91 -16.68
N PRO A 141 17.65 9.13 -17.63
CA PRO A 141 18.09 7.73 -17.39
C PRO A 141 19.25 7.60 -16.40
N ASN A 142 19.91 8.68 -16.04
CA ASN A 142 21.03 8.68 -15.08
C ASN A 142 20.60 9.05 -13.64
N THR A 143 19.32 9.36 -13.41
CA THR A 143 18.81 9.79 -12.11
C THR A 143 18.61 8.61 -11.17
N LEU A 144 18.11 7.47 -11.69
CA LEU A 144 17.82 6.29 -10.90
C LEU A 144 18.64 5.09 -11.35
N SER A 145 19.17 4.35 -10.38
CA SER A 145 19.79 3.04 -10.60
C SER A 145 18.72 1.96 -10.69
N VAL A 146 18.53 1.38 -11.88
CA VAL A 146 17.54 0.29 -12.09
C VAL A 146 18.27 -1.05 -12.02
N PRO A 147 17.96 -1.91 -11.02
CA PRO A 147 18.59 -3.23 -10.92
C PRO A 147 18.10 -4.17 -12.04
N ILE A 148 18.94 -5.15 -12.35
CA ILE A 148 18.61 -6.22 -13.33
C ILE A 148 18.23 -7.47 -12.54
N ASN A 149 17.08 -8.06 -12.88
CA ASN A 149 16.62 -9.31 -12.26
C ASN A 149 17.38 -10.53 -12.80
N GLU A 150 17.15 -11.70 -12.20
CA GLU A 150 17.79 -12.98 -12.60
C GLU A 150 17.58 -13.37 -14.07
N LYS A 151 16.55 -12.83 -14.73
CA LYS A 151 16.23 -13.06 -16.14
C LYS A 151 16.90 -12.06 -17.09
N GLY A 152 17.73 -11.14 -16.55
CA GLY A 152 18.40 -10.11 -17.33
C GLY A 152 17.54 -8.90 -17.70
N ASN A 153 16.35 -8.74 -17.11
CA ASN A 153 15.45 -7.63 -17.37
C ASN A 153 15.53 -6.56 -16.27
N PRO A 154 15.31 -5.28 -16.59
CA PRO A 154 15.16 -4.23 -15.59
C PRO A 154 14.06 -4.58 -14.59
N SER A 155 14.33 -4.34 -13.30
CA SER A 155 13.36 -4.56 -12.23
C SER A 155 12.97 -3.24 -11.58
N PHE A 156 11.67 -3.00 -11.56
CA PHE A 156 11.07 -1.82 -10.93
C PHE A 156 10.29 -2.20 -9.66
N ARG A 157 10.55 -3.37 -9.10
CA ARG A 157 9.97 -3.77 -7.82
C ARG A 157 10.52 -2.89 -6.71
N LEU A 158 9.66 -2.41 -5.82
CA LEU A 158 10.04 -1.50 -4.73
C LEU A 158 11.16 -2.07 -3.86
N ASP A 159 11.07 -3.37 -3.51
CA ASP A 159 12.06 -4.11 -2.72
C ASP A 159 13.44 -4.25 -3.38
N GLN A 160 13.54 -3.91 -4.67
CA GLN A 160 14.79 -3.96 -5.45
C GLN A 160 15.28 -2.56 -5.84
N ILE A 161 14.37 -1.71 -6.32
CA ILE A 161 14.76 -0.39 -6.82
C ILE A 161 15.10 0.58 -5.68
N ALA A 162 14.38 0.56 -4.56
CA ALA A 162 14.67 1.46 -3.45
C ALA A 162 16.08 1.21 -2.84
N PRO A 163 16.51 -0.05 -2.57
CA PRO A 163 17.88 -0.32 -2.14
C PRO A 163 18.94 0.05 -3.19
N ALA A 164 18.67 -0.17 -4.48
CA ALA A 164 19.60 0.20 -5.55
C ALA A 164 19.86 1.72 -5.62
N ASN A 165 18.95 2.51 -5.04
CA ASN A 165 19.05 3.98 -4.94
C ASN A 165 19.42 4.47 -3.52
N GLY A 166 19.89 3.57 -2.64
CA GLY A 166 20.46 3.95 -1.33
C GLY A 166 19.50 3.85 -0.16
N TYR A 167 18.25 3.43 -0.36
CA TYR A 167 17.31 3.20 0.75
C TYR A 167 17.67 1.93 1.52
N ASN A 168 17.84 2.05 2.83
CA ASN A 168 18.08 0.89 3.69
C ASN A 168 16.74 0.19 4.01
N PHE A 169 16.36 -0.74 3.16
CA PHE A 169 15.07 -1.42 3.25
C PHE A 169 15.10 -2.55 4.29
N ILE A 170 14.74 -2.23 5.53
CA ILE A 170 14.58 -3.18 6.61
C ILE A 170 13.11 -3.64 6.61
N ASN A 171 12.86 -4.96 6.64
CA ASN A 171 11.52 -5.57 6.66
C ASN A 171 10.65 -5.28 5.42
N ALA A 172 11.19 -5.45 4.22
CA ALA A 172 10.37 -5.51 3.01
C ALA A 172 9.16 -6.47 3.19
N HIS A 173 8.01 -6.10 2.60
CA HIS A 173 6.72 -6.79 2.79
C HIS A 173 6.14 -6.66 4.21
N GLU A 174 6.36 -5.53 4.82
CA GLU A 174 5.60 -5.01 5.95
C GLU A 174 5.07 -3.65 5.49
N ALA A 175 3.75 -3.49 5.43
CA ALA A 175 3.11 -2.36 4.75
C ALA A 175 3.69 -0.98 5.15
N MET A 176 4.02 -0.76 6.43
CA MET A 176 4.60 0.51 6.86
C MET A 176 6.03 0.73 6.33
N ALA A 177 6.83 -0.35 6.17
CA ALA A 177 8.16 -0.26 5.58
C ALA A 177 8.08 0.05 4.09
N ASP A 178 7.09 -0.53 3.40
CA ASP A 178 6.85 -0.31 1.98
C ASP A 178 6.32 1.12 1.72
N VAL A 179 5.47 1.68 2.60
CA VAL A 179 5.08 3.10 2.57
C VAL A 179 6.30 4.02 2.70
N ARG A 180 7.22 3.76 3.64
CA ARG A 180 8.43 4.59 3.80
C ARG A 180 9.37 4.51 2.59
N ALA A 181 9.52 3.31 2.00
CA ALA A 181 10.27 3.13 0.77
C ALA A 181 9.62 3.87 -0.41
N THR A 182 8.29 3.88 -0.47
CA THR A 182 7.52 4.62 -1.48
C THR A 182 7.72 6.12 -1.37
N ILE A 183 7.71 6.68 -0.15
CA ILE A 183 8.01 8.11 0.10
C ILE A 183 9.43 8.45 -0.36
N TYR A 184 10.41 7.57 -0.07
CA TYR A 184 11.80 7.78 -0.48
C TYR A 184 11.97 7.82 -2.01
N MET A 185 11.14 7.06 -2.74
CA MET A 185 11.19 6.97 -4.20
C MET A 185 10.36 8.06 -4.92
N ALA A 186 9.53 8.80 -4.19
CA ALA A 186 8.69 9.88 -4.70
C ALA A 186 9.44 11.21 -4.82
#